data_108c5815ed5a85239cf0f81bba1158cd
#
_entry.id   108c5815ed5a85239cf0f81bba1158cd
#
_cell.length_a   1.000
_cell.length_b   1.000
_cell.length_c   1.000
_cell.angle_alpha   90.00
_cell.angle_beta   90.00
_cell.angle_gamma   90.00
#
_symmetry.space_group_name_H-M   'P 1'
#
loop_
_entity.id
_entity.type
_entity.pdbx_description
1 polymer ?
#
loop_
_entity_poly.entity_id
_entity_poly.type
_entity_poly.pdbx_seq_one_letter_code
_entity_poly.pdbx_strand_id
1 'polypeptide(L)'
;MIRFDHVSKTYPGGVEAVRDLSLEVPEGETLVLLGTSGSGKTTTMKMVNRLIEPTSGRIMIERTNIMDQDPIGLRRRIGYAIQHIGLFPHMTIAENIAVVPNLLQWSREQIAERVDGLLAMVGLEPEDFRERYPVQLSGGQRQRIGVARALAADPPIVLMDEPFGALDPITREELQNEFLALESEIRKTIIFVTHDVFEAAKMGDRIALLDAGRLQQLATPADLVESPANEFVDQFLGQHRFQLSLLTRRVRSVMPATRAVPARADSRPTLRATDTLIEALDAFKKTAASALPVHDRTGYLGDLTKRHLLTAITEVLGEAGGAP
;
A
#
# COMPACT_ATOMS: atom_id res chain seq x y z
N MET A 1 1.51 7.34 14.87
CA MET A 1 2.29 8.35 14.10
C MET A 1 1.43 9.50 13.58
N ILE A 2 0.35 9.25 12.84
CA ILE A 2 -0.58 10.27 12.35
C ILE A 2 -1.96 10.04 12.97
N ARG A 3 -2.62 11.11 13.46
CA ARG A 3 -3.96 11.04 14.03
C ARG A 3 -4.84 12.14 13.46
N PHE A 4 -6.00 11.74 12.97
CA PHE A 4 -7.10 12.61 12.60
C PHE A 4 -8.11 12.64 13.76
N ASP A 5 -8.48 13.82 14.22
CA ASP A 5 -9.37 14.06 15.35
C ASP A 5 -10.52 14.97 14.91
N HIS A 6 -11.66 14.37 14.59
CA HIS A 6 -12.88 15.03 14.10
C HIS A 6 -12.66 15.98 12.92
N VAL A 7 -11.85 15.54 11.94
CA VAL A 7 -11.42 16.36 10.81
C VAL A 7 -12.52 16.50 9.77
N SER A 8 -12.83 17.74 9.41
CA SER A 8 -13.74 18.05 8.30
C SER A 8 -13.13 19.04 7.32
N LYS A 9 -13.51 18.93 6.04
CA LYS A 9 -13.13 19.86 4.99
C LYS A 9 -14.33 20.22 4.14
N THR A 10 -14.67 21.52 4.17
CA THR A 10 -15.66 22.13 3.27
C THR A 10 -14.96 23.11 2.35
N TYR A 11 -15.18 22.98 1.06
CA TYR A 11 -14.67 23.91 0.05
C TYR A 11 -15.60 25.12 -0.12
N PRO A 12 -15.09 26.24 -0.66
CA PRO A 12 -15.95 27.34 -1.11
C PRO A 12 -17.07 26.82 -2.02
N GLY A 13 -18.32 27.22 -1.75
CA GLY A 13 -19.50 26.66 -2.43
C GLY A 13 -20.23 25.57 -1.65
N GLY A 14 -19.78 25.24 -0.43
CA GLY A 14 -20.50 24.34 0.49
C GLY A 14 -20.27 22.85 0.26
N VAL A 15 -19.36 22.46 -0.62
CA VAL A 15 -19.04 21.04 -0.85
C VAL A 15 -18.21 20.50 0.31
N GLU A 16 -18.81 19.62 1.11
CA GLU A 16 -18.13 18.90 2.18
C GLU A 16 -17.40 17.69 1.61
N ALA A 17 -16.10 17.82 1.41
CA ALA A 17 -15.26 16.75 0.86
C ALA A 17 -14.81 15.72 1.91
N VAL A 18 -14.71 16.13 3.19
CA VAL A 18 -14.40 15.26 4.33
C VAL A 18 -15.29 15.66 5.49
N ARG A 19 -15.89 14.68 6.18
CA ARG A 19 -16.90 14.89 7.21
C ARG A 19 -16.55 14.08 8.45
N ASP A 20 -16.16 14.77 9.51
CA ASP A 20 -15.95 14.20 10.84
C ASP A 20 -15.04 12.95 10.86
N LEU A 21 -13.93 13.02 10.11
CA LEU A 21 -12.99 11.91 9.98
C LEU A 21 -12.14 11.77 11.25
N SER A 22 -12.22 10.61 11.89
CA SER A 22 -11.39 10.24 13.04
C SER A 22 -10.73 8.89 12.77
N LEU A 23 -9.41 8.86 12.71
CA LEU A 23 -8.61 7.63 12.55
C LEU A 23 -7.17 7.88 13.00
N GLU A 24 -6.46 6.79 13.26
CA GLU A 24 -5.02 6.80 13.57
C GLU A 24 -4.26 5.92 12.60
N VAL A 25 -3.05 6.37 12.22
CA VAL A 25 -2.07 5.59 11.47
C VAL A 25 -0.85 5.41 12.38
N PRO A 26 -0.64 4.20 12.90
CA PRO A 26 0.56 3.86 13.67
C PRO A 26 1.85 4.09 12.89
N GLU A 27 2.96 4.15 13.59
CA GLU A 27 4.28 4.24 12.98
C GLU A 27 4.62 2.93 12.25
N GLY A 28 5.13 3.05 11.02
CA GLY A 28 5.51 1.90 10.20
C GLY A 28 4.32 1.12 9.61
N GLU A 29 3.11 1.70 9.64
CA GLU A 29 1.90 1.10 9.05
C GLU A 29 1.60 1.73 7.69
N THR A 30 1.21 0.91 6.73
CA THR A 30 0.62 1.35 5.45
C THR A 30 -0.90 1.38 5.58
N LEU A 31 -1.46 2.61 5.68
CA LEU A 31 -2.90 2.84 5.60
C LEU A 31 -3.32 3.14 4.16
N VAL A 32 -4.23 2.33 3.62
CA VAL A 32 -4.84 2.61 2.31
C VAL A 32 -6.15 3.37 2.48
N LEU A 33 -6.27 4.52 1.81
CA LEU A 33 -7.53 5.23 1.65
C LEU A 33 -8.21 4.71 0.37
N LEU A 34 -9.27 3.94 0.52
CA LEU A 34 -10.04 3.31 -0.55
C LEU A 34 -11.41 3.98 -0.68
N GLY A 35 -12.03 3.93 -1.84
CA GLY A 35 -13.41 4.41 -2.06
C GLY A 35 -13.64 4.93 -3.47
N THR A 36 -14.88 5.31 -3.76
CA THR A 36 -15.30 5.83 -5.06
C THR A 36 -14.64 7.18 -5.40
N SER A 37 -14.73 7.60 -6.66
CA SER A 37 -14.30 8.96 -7.05
C SER A 37 -15.11 10.00 -6.27
N GLY A 38 -14.44 11.04 -5.76
CA GLY A 38 -15.09 12.08 -4.96
C GLY A 38 -15.35 11.72 -3.49
N SER A 39 -14.95 10.54 -3.01
CA SER A 39 -15.16 10.13 -1.60
C SER A 39 -14.27 10.86 -0.57
N GLY A 40 -13.37 11.77 -1.00
CA GLY A 40 -12.55 12.57 -0.10
C GLY A 40 -11.11 12.08 0.12
N LYS A 41 -10.68 10.97 -0.48
CA LYS A 41 -9.35 10.35 -0.30
C LYS A 41 -8.19 11.32 -0.52
N THR A 42 -8.09 11.87 -1.72
CA THR A 42 -7.02 12.82 -2.09
C THR A 42 -7.09 14.11 -1.23
N THR A 43 -8.29 14.58 -0.86
CA THR A 43 -8.45 15.72 0.06
C THR A 43 -7.90 15.38 1.44
N THR A 44 -8.25 14.21 1.98
CA THR A 44 -7.75 13.70 3.27
C THR A 44 -6.23 13.63 3.27
N MET A 45 -5.64 13.04 2.24
CA MET A 45 -4.18 12.92 2.13
C MET A 45 -3.51 14.30 1.99
N LYS A 46 -4.07 15.21 1.18
CA LYS A 46 -3.52 16.58 0.99
C LYS A 46 -3.60 17.43 2.26
N MET A 47 -4.49 17.11 3.19
CA MET A 47 -4.50 17.79 4.50
C MET A 47 -3.31 17.39 5.37
N VAL A 48 -2.78 16.16 5.26
CA VAL A 48 -1.64 15.70 6.07
C VAL A 48 -0.39 16.56 5.85
N ASN A 49 -0.10 16.93 4.60
CA ASN A 49 1.05 17.78 4.26
C ASN A 49 0.71 19.29 4.16
N ARG A 50 -0.47 19.68 4.67
CA ARG A 50 -0.97 21.08 4.63
C ARG A 50 -0.97 21.71 3.23
N LEU A 51 -1.18 20.93 2.16
CA LEU A 51 -1.53 21.50 0.85
C LEU A 51 -2.96 22.03 0.85
N ILE A 52 -3.80 21.44 1.70
CA ILE A 52 -5.16 21.87 2.01
C ILE A 52 -5.28 21.92 3.53
N GLU A 53 -5.84 22.99 4.07
CA GLU A 53 -6.09 23.09 5.51
C GLU A 53 -7.47 22.56 5.86
N PRO A 54 -7.64 21.82 6.97
CA PRO A 54 -8.94 21.38 7.45
C PRO A 54 -9.82 22.60 7.79
N THR A 55 -11.14 22.45 7.65
CA THR A 55 -12.11 23.48 8.07
C THR A 55 -12.39 23.38 9.56
N SER A 56 -12.37 22.15 10.11
CA SER A 56 -12.49 21.88 11.55
C SER A 56 -11.76 20.60 11.90
N GLY A 57 -11.61 20.34 13.22
CA GLY A 57 -10.84 19.22 13.72
C GLY A 57 -9.33 19.47 13.74
N ARG A 58 -8.56 18.42 13.99
CA ARG A 58 -7.09 18.50 14.10
C ARG A 58 -6.43 17.29 13.47
N ILE A 59 -5.28 17.53 12.83
CA ILE A 59 -4.39 16.46 12.36
C ILE A 59 -3.10 16.57 13.15
N MET A 60 -2.76 15.49 13.83
CA MET A 60 -1.54 15.40 14.63
C MET A 60 -0.55 14.51 13.90
N ILE A 61 0.71 14.93 13.82
CA ILE A 61 1.84 14.08 13.41
C ILE A 61 2.73 13.95 14.65
N GLU A 62 2.99 12.72 15.08
CA GLU A 62 3.58 12.42 16.37
C GLU A 62 2.69 12.99 17.49
N ARG A 63 3.05 14.10 18.10
CA ARG A 63 2.27 14.77 19.17
C ARG A 63 2.00 16.24 18.85
N THR A 64 2.33 16.68 17.62
CA THR A 64 2.25 18.09 17.24
C THR A 64 1.16 18.27 16.18
N ASN A 65 0.28 19.25 16.39
CA ASN A 65 -0.70 19.64 15.39
C ASN A 65 0.02 20.20 14.15
N ILE A 66 -0.35 19.73 12.96
CA ILE A 66 0.24 20.20 11.72
C ILE A 66 0.06 21.71 11.50
N MET A 67 -0.99 22.30 12.11
CA MET A 67 -1.26 23.73 11.99
C MET A 67 -0.27 24.59 12.81
N ASP A 68 0.38 23.99 13.82
CA ASP A 68 1.38 24.66 14.66
C ASP A 68 2.81 24.51 14.11
N GLN A 69 2.99 23.76 13.04
CA GLN A 69 4.29 23.52 12.38
C GLN A 69 4.52 24.51 11.23
N ASP A 70 5.78 24.84 10.94
CA ASP A 70 6.13 25.51 9.69
C ASP A 70 5.76 24.63 8.49
N PRO A 71 4.93 25.12 7.54
CA PRO A 71 4.47 24.31 6.41
C PRO A 71 5.60 23.84 5.50
N ILE A 72 6.68 24.59 5.38
CA ILE A 72 7.83 24.24 4.55
C ILE A 72 8.61 23.10 5.22
N GLY A 73 8.89 23.25 6.51
CA GLY A 73 9.56 22.22 7.30
C GLY A 73 8.75 20.92 7.34
N LEU A 74 7.42 20.99 7.53
CA LEU A 74 6.53 19.85 7.48
C LEU A 74 6.63 19.11 6.13
N ARG A 75 6.49 19.81 5.01
CA ARG A 75 6.52 19.21 3.66
C ARG A 75 7.87 18.59 3.31
N ARG A 76 8.99 19.12 3.82
CA ARG A 76 10.33 18.54 3.63
C ARG A 76 10.52 17.21 4.37
N ARG A 77 9.73 16.96 5.42
CA ARG A 77 9.73 15.71 6.20
C ARG A 77 8.74 14.67 5.69
N ILE A 78 7.95 14.98 4.67
CA ILE A 78 6.93 14.09 4.10
C ILE A 78 7.27 13.84 2.64
N GLY A 79 7.48 12.57 2.28
CA GLY A 79 7.57 12.16 0.89
C GLY A 79 6.20 12.23 0.21
N TYR A 80 6.13 12.73 -1.02
CA TYR A 80 4.86 12.84 -1.71
C TYR A 80 4.98 12.40 -3.18
N ALA A 81 4.40 11.25 -3.50
CA ALA A 81 4.20 10.76 -4.86
C ALA A 81 2.80 11.17 -5.35
N ILE A 82 2.76 12.11 -6.28
CA ILE A 82 1.51 12.69 -6.81
C ILE A 82 1.00 11.91 -8.03
N GLN A 83 -0.31 11.88 -8.21
CA GLN A 83 -1.02 11.19 -9.31
C GLN A 83 -0.51 11.58 -10.71
N HIS A 84 -0.22 12.84 -10.95
CA HIS A 84 0.32 13.35 -12.22
C HIS A 84 1.84 13.54 -12.18
N ILE A 85 2.56 12.64 -11.62
CA ILE A 85 4.03 12.48 -11.54
C ILE A 85 4.81 13.78 -11.22
N GLY A 86 4.46 14.92 -11.81
CA GLY A 86 5.01 16.26 -11.50
C GLY A 86 6.53 16.36 -11.54
N LEU A 87 7.19 15.61 -12.42
CA LEU A 87 8.64 15.78 -12.64
C LEU A 87 8.89 17.12 -13.31
N PHE A 88 9.99 17.76 -12.91
CA PHE A 88 10.44 19.01 -13.53
C PHE A 88 11.02 18.70 -14.92
N PRO A 89 10.39 19.15 -16.01
CA PRO A 89 10.76 18.74 -17.37
C PRO A 89 12.13 19.24 -17.82
N HIS A 90 12.64 20.28 -17.18
CA HIS A 90 13.93 20.94 -17.47
C HIS A 90 15.07 20.43 -16.59
N MET A 91 14.80 19.47 -15.69
CA MET A 91 15.78 18.80 -14.84
C MET A 91 16.01 17.38 -15.31
N THR A 92 17.23 16.88 -15.15
CA THR A 92 17.55 15.45 -15.33
C THR A 92 16.82 14.60 -14.30
N ILE A 93 16.85 13.29 -14.46
CA ILE A 93 16.26 12.36 -13.50
C ILE A 93 17.00 12.43 -12.15
N ALA A 94 18.32 12.49 -12.17
CA ALA A 94 19.12 12.68 -10.95
C ALA A 94 18.72 13.99 -10.22
N GLU A 95 18.62 15.09 -10.95
CA GLU A 95 18.21 16.38 -10.39
C GLU A 95 16.79 16.34 -9.82
N ASN A 96 15.83 15.67 -10.50
CA ASN A 96 14.47 15.49 -10.01
C ASN A 96 14.43 14.73 -8.68
N ILE A 97 15.19 13.65 -8.55
CA ILE A 97 15.27 12.88 -7.30
C ILE A 97 15.96 13.72 -6.22
N ALA A 98 17.01 14.46 -6.56
CA ALA A 98 17.82 15.25 -5.65
C ALA A 98 17.12 16.54 -5.11
N VAL A 99 15.93 16.92 -5.57
CA VAL A 99 15.28 18.19 -5.20
C VAL A 99 15.21 18.39 -3.69
N VAL A 100 14.64 17.44 -2.94
CA VAL A 100 14.47 17.58 -1.48
C VAL A 100 15.80 17.40 -0.74
N PRO A 101 16.67 16.42 -1.04
CA PRO A 101 18.02 16.35 -0.50
C PRO A 101 18.84 17.64 -0.66
N ASN A 102 18.77 18.30 -1.83
CA ASN A 102 19.41 19.61 -2.05
C ASN A 102 18.83 20.71 -1.13
N LEU A 103 17.50 20.75 -0.95
CA LEU A 103 16.84 21.69 -0.04
C LEU A 103 17.20 21.44 1.43
N LEU A 104 17.59 20.21 1.78
CA LEU A 104 18.08 19.81 3.09
C LEU A 104 19.59 19.94 3.23
N GLN A 105 20.26 20.46 2.19
CA GLN A 105 21.72 20.71 2.18
C GLN A 105 22.58 19.46 2.40
N TRP A 106 22.14 18.31 1.86
CA TRP A 106 22.97 17.10 1.86
C TRP A 106 24.24 17.31 1.02
N SER A 107 25.31 16.58 1.34
CA SER A 107 26.53 16.64 0.54
C SER A 107 26.29 16.06 -0.87
N ARG A 108 27.12 16.46 -1.83
CA ARG A 108 27.00 15.96 -3.21
C ARG A 108 27.21 14.45 -3.29
N GLU A 109 28.09 13.93 -2.46
CA GLU A 109 28.40 12.50 -2.37
C GLU A 109 27.18 11.72 -1.85
N GLN A 110 26.56 12.19 -0.75
CA GLN A 110 25.34 11.60 -0.19
C GLN A 110 24.19 11.61 -1.20
N ILE A 111 24.03 12.71 -1.95
CA ILE A 111 22.99 12.84 -2.97
C ILE A 111 23.25 11.86 -4.12
N ALA A 112 24.49 11.76 -4.62
CA ALA A 112 24.83 10.86 -5.71
C ALA A 112 24.57 9.39 -5.34
N GLU A 113 25.05 8.96 -4.18
CA GLU A 113 24.83 7.61 -3.65
C GLU A 113 23.32 7.31 -3.47
N ARG A 114 22.58 8.29 -2.91
CA ARG A 114 21.13 8.14 -2.71
C ARG A 114 20.36 8.05 -4.00
N VAL A 115 20.70 8.85 -5.01
CA VAL A 115 20.07 8.83 -6.34
C VAL A 115 20.30 7.48 -7.01
N ASP A 116 21.53 6.98 -6.99
CA ASP A 116 21.87 5.68 -7.59
C ASP A 116 21.14 4.53 -6.89
N GLY A 117 21.16 4.52 -5.57
CA GLY A 117 20.43 3.52 -4.79
C GLY A 117 18.91 3.53 -5.06
N LEU A 118 18.32 4.72 -5.20
CA LEU A 118 16.90 4.86 -5.50
C LEU A 118 16.55 4.46 -6.94
N LEU A 119 17.40 4.77 -7.92
CA LEU A 119 17.24 4.34 -9.30
C LEU A 119 17.29 2.81 -9.39
N ALA A 120 18.31 2.19 -8.83
CA ALA A 120 18.42 0.73 -8.79
C ALA A 120 17.21 0.09 -8.10
N MET A 121 16.75 0.67 -6.98
CA MET A 121 15.60 0.20 -6.21
C MET A 121 14.30 0.18 -7.03
N VAL A 122 14.09 1.15 -7.92
CA VAL A 122 12.91 1.19 -8.80
C VAL A 122 13.14 0.49 -10.15
N GLY A 123 14.16 -0.37 -10.25
CA GLY A 123 14.46 -1.16 -11.44
C GLY A 123 14.90 -0.32 -12.64
N LEU A 124 15.59 0.79 -12.40
CA LEU A 124 16.16 1.67 -13.42
C LEU A 124 17.67 1.76 -13.23
N GLU A 125 18.45 1.33 -14.24
CA GLU A 125 19.91 1.32 -14.17
C GLU A 125 20.45 2.75 -14.05
N PRO A 126 21.19 3.10 -12.97
CA PRO A 126 21.62 4.48 -12.72
C PRO A 126 22.42 5.09 -13.88
N GLU A 127 23.35 4.31 -14.47
CA GLU A 127 24.21 4.76 -15.57
C GLU A 127 23.40 5.18 -16.80
N ASP A 128 22.26 4.51 -17.04
CA ASP A 128 21.41 4.76 -18.19
C ASP A 128 20.40 5.89 -17.96
N PHE A 129 19.97 6.10 -16.71
CA PHE A 129 18.80 6.95 -16.42
C PHE A 129 19.12 8.27 -15.75
N ARG A 130 20.22 8.41 -14.99
CA ARG A 130 20.48 9.63 -14.18
C ARG A 130 20.51 10.91 -15.01
N GLU A 131 21.08 10.88 -16.21
CA GLU A 131 21.27 12.05 -17.08
C GLU A 131 20.11 12.26 -18.06
N ARG A 132 19.13 11.35 -18.10
CA ARG A 132 17.94 11.51 -18.95
C ARG A 132 17.02 12.60 -18.41
N TYR A 133 16.19 13.12 -19.31
CA TYR A 133 15.12 14.05 -18.97
C TYR A 133 13.76 13.33 -18.97
N PRO A 134 12.75 13.82 -18.24
CA PRO A 134 11.43 13.21 -18.16
C PRO A 134 10.77 12.91 -19.51
N VAL A 135 11.01 13.75 -20.53
CA VAL A 135 10.47 13.56 -21.87
C VAL A 135 10.99 12.30 -22.57
N GLN A 136 12.15 11.79 -22.16
CA GLN A 136 12.80 10.60 -22.74
C GLN A 136 12.33 9.29 -22.10
N LEU A 137 11.41 9.38 -21.10
CA LEU A 137 10.94 8.24 -20.33
C LEU A 137 9.50 7.84 -20.73
N SER A 138 9.20 6.55 -20.64
CA SER A 138 7.82 6.06 -20.68
C SER A 138 6.99 6.56 -19.50
N GLY A 139 5.66 6.44 -19.56
CA GLY A 139 4.77 6.78 -18.46
C GLY A 139 5.13 6.03 -17.18
N GLY A 140 5.36 4.70 -17.29
CA GLY A 140 5.75 3.85 -16.17
C GLY A 140 7.11 4.22 -15.57
N GLN A 141 8.11 4.49 -16.41
CA GLN A 141 9.42 4.95 -15.94
C GLN A 141 9.32 6.28 -15.18
N ARG A 142 8.54 7.25 -15.70
CA ARG A 142 8.30 8.50 -14.98
C ARG A 142 7.63 8.27 -13.62
N GLN A 143 6.72 7.30 -13.52
CA GLN A 143 6.04 6.97 -12.27
C GLN A 143 6.98 6.36 -11.24
N ARG A 144 7.87 5.44 -11.66
CA ARG A 144 8.96 4.90 -10.83
C ARG A 144 9.86 6.00 -10.28
N ILE A 145 10.23 6.99 -11.11
CA ILE A 145 11.00 8.16 -10.66
C ILE A 145 10.21 9.01 -9.66
N GLY A 146 8.89 9.15 -9.84
CA GLY A 146 8.02 9.84 -8.88
C GLY A 146 8.04 9.22 -7.49
N VAL A 147 8.04 7.88 -7.42
CA VAL A 147 8.20 7.12 -6.16
C VAL A 147 9.61 7.31 -5.59
N ALA A 148 10.67 7.15 -6.40
CA ALA A 148 12.05 7.37 -5.98
C ALA A 148 12.25 8.79 -5.39
N ARG A 149 11.70 9.82 -6.04
CA ARG A 149 11.75 11.21 -5.56
C ARG A 149 11.05 11.39 -4.21
N ALA A 150 9.90 10.73 -4.01
CA ALA A 150 9.18 10.80 -2.74
C ALA A 150 9.99 10.20 -1.58
N LEU A 151 10.84 9.21 -1.85
CA LEU A 151 11.70 8.54 -0.88
C LEU A 151 13.09 9.19 -0.73
N ALA A 152 13.42 10.19 -1.55
CA ALA A 152 14.79 10.70 -1.69
C ALA A 152 15.40 11.22 -0.38
N ALA A 153 14.64 11.97 0.40
CA ALA A 153 15.10 12.56 1.67
C ALA A 153 14.94 11.61 2.87
N ASP A 154 14.70 10.34 2.64
CA ASP A 154 14.42 9.33 3.69
C ASP A 154 13.33 9.75 4.69
N PRO A 155 12.17 10.21 4.22
CA PRO A 155 11.12 10.76 5.08
C PRO A 155 10.51 9.68 5.98
N PRO A 156 10.08 10.02 7.23
CA PRO A 156 9.36 9.09 8.10
C PRO A 156 7.92 8.81 7.63
N ILE A 157 7.34 9.69 6.83
CA ILE A 157 5.98 9.59 6.29
C ILE A 157 6.05 9.71 4.77
N VAL A 158 5.32 8.82 4.08
CA VAL A 158 5.18 8.85 2.62
C VAL A 158 3.69 8.90 2.26
N LEU A 159 3.33 9.83 1.40
CA LEU A 159 1.98 9.98 0.83
C LEU A 159 2.02 9.56 -0.64
N MET A 160 1.11 8.69 -1.06
CA MET A 160 1.05 8.18 -2.43
C MET A 160 -0.37 8.32 -2.98
N ASP A 161 -0.53 9.14 -4.03
CA ASP A 161 -1.82 9.41 -4.68
C ASP A 161 -1.90 8.63 -5.99
N GLU A 162 -2.58 7.49 -5.98
CA GLU A 162 -2.74 6.57 -7.13
C GLU A 162 -1.40 6.26 -7.84
N PRO A 163 -0.35 5.81 -7.12
CA PRO A 163 1.01 5.74 -7.66
C PRO A 163 1.16 4.74 -8.81
N PHE A 164 0.21 3.83 -9.00
CA PHE A 164 0.26 2.81 -10.05
C PHE A 164 -0.86 2.95 -11.09
N GLY A 165 -1.68 4.00 -11.02
CA GLY A 165 -2.88 4.17 -11.85
C GLY A 165 -2.62 4.28 -13.35
N ALA A 166 -1.47 4.81 -13.77
CA ALA A 166 -1.13 5.02 -15.18
C ALA A 166 -0.31 3.85 -15.81
N LEU A 167 -0.15 2.74 -15.09
CA LEU A 167 0.64 1.60 -15.54
C LEU A 167 -0.23 0.52 -16.21
N ASP A 168 0.35 -0.17 -17.18
CA ASP A 168 -0.21 -1.42 -17.68
C ASP A 168 -0.19 -2.50 -16.59
N PRO A 169 -1.04 -3.55 -16.68
CA PRO A 169 -1.19 -4.53 -15.60
C PRO A 169 0.10 -5.26 -15.21
N ILE A 170 0.97 -5.59 -16.17
CA ILE A 170 2.21 -6.34 -15.92
C ILE A 170 3.21 -5.46 -15.15
N THR A 171 3.50 -4.29 -15.69
CA THR A 171 4.39 -3.30 -15.05
C THR A 171 3.88 -2.87 -13.67
N ARG A 172 2.55 -2.76 -13.51
CA ARG A 172 1.92 -2.45 -12.22
C ARG A 172 2.21 -3.52 -11.19
N GLU A 173 2.02 -4.79 -11.53
CA GLU A 173 2.26 -5.92 -10.63
C GLU A 173 3.73 -6.01 -10.22
N GLU A 174 4.65 -5.86 -11.17
CA GLU A 174 6.09 -5.83 -10.91
C GLU A 174 6.46 -4.72 -9.92
N LEU A 175 6.01 -3.49 -10.18
CA LEU A 175 6.32 -2.34 -9.34
C LEU A 175 5.69 -2.44 -7.93
N GLN A 176 4.49 -2.99 -7.83
CA GLN A 176 3.87 -3.27 -6.54
C GLN A 176 4.69 -4.28 -5.72
N ASN A 177 5.19 -5.34 -6.36
CA ASN A 177 6.02 -6.34 -5.69
C ASN A 177 7.37 -5.76 -5.24
N GLU A 178 8.01 -4.95 -6.09
CA GLU A 178 9.23 -4.21 -5.75
C GLU A 178 8.99 -3.26 -4.55
N PHE A 179 7.86 -2.55 -4.57
CA PHE A 179 7.50 -1.65 -3.48
C PHE A 179 7.26 -2.39 -2.15
N LEU A 180 6.54 -3.53 -2.16
CA LEU A 180 6.31 -4.35 -0.97
C LEU A 180 7.62 -4.90 -0.39
N ALA A 181 8.56 -5.33 -1.26
CA ALA A 181 9.87 -5.77 -0.82
C ALA A 181 10.61 -4.62 -0.09
N LEU A 182 10.60 -3.42 -0.69
CA LEU A 182 11.19 -2.23 -0.12
C LEU A 182 10.52 -1.82 1.21
N GLU A 183 9.19 -1.78 1.26
CA GLU A 183 8.42 -1.41 2.46
C GLU A 183 8.83 -2.25 3.67
N SER A 184 9.02 -3.57 3.45
CA SER A 184 9.46 -4.50 4.50
C SER A 184 10.82 -4.14 5.10
N GLU A 185 11.68 -3.46 4.35
CA GLU A 185 13.02 -3.04 4.77
C GLU A 185 13.01 -1.67 5.45
N ILE A 186 12.30 -0.70 4.89
CA ILE A 186 12.39 0.72 5.31
C ILE A 186 11.41 1.11 6.43
N ARG A 187 10.37 0.33 6.69
CA ARG A 187 9.35 0.55 7.75
C ARG A 187 8.87 1.99 7.86
N LYS A 188 8.45 2.60 6.75
CA LYS A 188 7.89 3.96 6.74
C LYS A 188 6.40 3.94 7.06
N THR A 189 5.89 5.05 7.59
CA THR A 189 4.44 5.25 7.72
C THR A 189 3.92 5.75 6.39
N ILE A 190 2.99 5.01 5.78
CA ILE A 190 2.52 5.28 4.43
C ILE A 190 1.01 5.56 4.45
N ILE A 191 0.58 6.63 3.78
CA ILE A 191 -0.81 6.81 3.38
C ILE A 191 -0.88 6.66 1.88
N PHE A 192 -1.60 5.63 1.47
CA PHE A 192 -1.73 5.22 0.08
C PHE A 192 -3.17 5.44 -0.39
N VAL A 193 -3.38 6.15 -1.49
CA VAL A 193 -4.69 6.39 -2.07
C VAL A 193 -4.86 5.53 -3.32
N THR A 194 -5.95 4.80 -3.39
CA THR A 194 -6.36 4.06 -4.57
C THR A 194 -7.88 3.95 -4.68
N HIS A 195 -8.38 3.64 -5.86
CA HIS A 195 -9.76 3.22 -6.10
C HIS A 195 -9.86 1.72 -6.43
N ASP A 196 -8.74 1.01 -6.51
CA ASP A 196 -8.65 -0.41 -6.80
C ASP A 196 -8.62 -1.21 -5.49
N VAL A 197 -9.64 -2.03 -5.28
CA VAL A 197 -9.81 -2.83 -4.06
C VAL A 197 -8.74 -3.94 -3.94
N PHE A 198 -8.27 -4.47 -5.07
CA PHE A 198 -7.21 -5.49 -5.07
C PHE A 198 -5.86 -4.88 -4.71
N GLU A 199 -5.58 -3.69 -5.23
CA GLU A 199 -4.41 -2.91 -4.85
C GLU A 199 -4.45 -2.58 -3.35
N ALA A 200 -5.60 -2.13 -2.83
CA ALA A 200 -5.77 -1.86 -1.41
C ALA A 200 -5.52 -3.10 -0.54
N ALA A 201 -6.05 -4.25 -0.95
CA ALA A 201 -5.86 -5.52 -0.23
C ALA A 201 -4.41 -6.03 -0.28
N LYS A 202 -3.67 -5.74 -1.35
CA LYS A 202 -2.27 -6.13 -1.54
C LYS A 202 -1.30 -5.24 -0.79
N MET A 203 -1.56 -3.92 -0.77
CA MET A 203 -0.61 -2.91 -0.31
C MET A 203 -0.82 -2.49 1.16
N GLY A 204 -2.04 -2.63 1.69
CA GLY A 204 -2.40 -2.06 2.98
C GLY A 204 -2.29 -3.02 4.16
N ASP A 205 -1.70 -2.57 5.27
CA ASP A 205 -1.90 -3.21 6.57
C ASP A 205 -3.34 -3.00 7.04
N ARG A 206 -3.85 -1.78 6.82
CA ARG A 206 -5.25 -1.43 7.06
C ARG A 206 -5.82 -0.61 5.92
N ILE A 207 -7.13 -0.74 5.73
CA ILE A 207 -7.89 -0.02 4.71
C ILE A 207 -8.93 0.87 5.41
N ALA A 208 -8.92 2.16 5.10
CA ALA A 208 -9.97 3.10 5.42
C ALA A 208 -10.88 3.27 4.19
N LEU A 209 -12.02 2.61 4.19
CA LEU A 209 -13.01 2.76 3.11
C LEU A 209 -13.83 4.04 3.34
N LEU A 210 -13.73 4.95 2.39
CA LEU A 210 -14.39 6.25 2.42
C LEU A 210 -15.53 6.31 1.40
N ASP A 211 -16.65 6.87 1.80
CA ASP A 211 -17.74 7.24 0.90
C ASP A 211 -18.35 8.59 1.28
N ALA A 212 -18.67 9.41 0.29
CA ALA A 212 -19.30 10.73 0.48
C ALA A 212 -18.65 11.57 1.60
N GLY A 213 -17.31 11.51 1.73
CA GLY A 213 -16.52 12.22 2.72
C GLY A 213 -16.51 11.59 4.11
N ARG A 214 -17.12 10.42 4.33
CA ARG A 214 -17.21 9.72 5.62
C ARG A 214 -16.43 8.43 5.60
N LEU A 215 -15.86 8.08 6.75
CA LEU A 215 -15.27 6.76 6.99
C LEU A 215 -16.41 5.75 7.18
N GLN A 216 -16.46 4.76 6.31
CA GLN A 216 -17.42 3.67 6.38
C GLN A 216 -16.92 2.50 7.23
N GLN A 217 -15.64 2.15 7.02
CA GLN A 217 -14.95 1.13 7.82
C GLN A 217 -13.44 1.36 7.80
N LEU A 218 -12.79 1.06 8.93
CA LEU A 218 -11.33 0.98 9.06
C LEU A 218 -11.00 -0.41 9.59
N ALA A 219 -10.35 -1.23 8.77
CA ALA A 219 -10.11 -2.64 9.09
C ALA A 219 -8.85 -3.15 8.38
N THR A 220 -8.36 -4.33 8.77
CA THR A 220 -7.41 -5.08 7.95
C THR A 220 -8.10 -5.53 6.65
N PRO A 221 -7.34 -5.83 5.56
CA PRO A 221 -7.95 -6.37 4.34
C PRO A 221 -8.82 -7.62 4.59
N ALA A 222 -8.40 -8.51 5.47
CA ALA A 222 -9.15 -9.72 5.83
C ALA A 222 -10.46 -9.38 6.56
N ASP A 223 -10.41 -8.55 7.60
CA ASP A 223 -11.59 -8.16 8.36
C ASP A 223 -12.58 -7.35 7.51
N LEU A 224 -12.08 -6.54 6.57
CA LEU A 224 -12.94 -5.80 5.64
C LEU A 224 -13.80 -6.75 4.80
N VAL A 225 -13.22 -7.86 4.34
CA VAL A 225 -13.90 -8.86 3.52
C VAL A 225 -14.80 -9.78 4.36
N GLU A 226 -14.34 -10.22 5.54
CA GLU A 226 -15.04 -11.19 6.37
C GLU A 226 -16.18 -10.56 7.19
N SER A 227 -16.04 -9.28 7.58
CA SER A 227 -16.95 -8.59 8.49
C SER A 227 -17.26 -7.17 8.02
N PRO A 228 -17.98 -6.98 6.90
CA PRO A 228 -18.37 -5.65 6.43
C PRO A 228 -19.24 -4.94 7.48
N ALA A 229 -18.90 -3.70 7.80
CA ALA A 229 -19.54 -2.93 8.87
C ALA A 229 -20.99 -2.50 8.54
N ASN A 230 -21.33 -2.42 7.26
CA ASN A 230 -22.64 -1.99 6.78
C ASN A 230 -22.88 -2.47 5.33
N GLU A 231 -24.11 -2.26 4.86
CA GLU A 231 -24.53 -2.65 3.51
C GLU A 231 -23.70 -1.99 2.40
N PHE A 232 -23.27 -0.74 2.58
CA PHE A 232 -22.42 -0.07 1.60
C PHE A 232 -21.10 -0.79 1.41
N VAL A 233 -20.44 -1.18 2.52
CA VAL A 233 -19.17 -1.93 2.47
C VAL A 233 -19.37 -3.28 1.79
N ASP A 234 -20.44 -3.99 2.12
CA ASP A 234 -20.76 -5.28 1.52
C ASP A 234 -21.01 -5.16 0.01
N GLN A 235 -21.80 -4.18 -0.41
CA GLN A 235 -22.05 -3.90 -1.83
C GLN A 235 -20.79 -3.42 -2.57
N PHE A 236 -19.94 -2.62 -1.93
CA PHE A 236 -18.70 -2.14 -2.53
C PHE A 236 -17.73 -3.28 -2.83
N LEU A 237 -17.62 -4.25 -1.93
CA LEU A 237 -16.82 -5.47 -2.14
C LEU A 237 -17.49 -6.42 -3.15
N GLY A 238 -18.79 -6.56 -3.09
CA GLY A 238 -19.69 -7.21 -4.03
C GLY A 238 -19.10 -8.42 -4.77
N GLN A 239 -19.08 -8.33 -6.08
CA GLN A 239 -18.57 -9.38 -6.98
C GLN A 239 -17.08 -9.72 -6.80
N HIS A 240 -16.31 -8.87 -6.12
CA HIS A 240 -14.87 -9.08 -5.87
C HIS A 240 -14.58 -9.87 -4.59
N ARG A 241 -15.60 -10.11 -3.74
CA ARG A 241 -15.44 -10.71 -2.41
C ARG A 241 -14.72 -12.05 -2.45
N PHE A 242 -15.08 -12.92 -3.39
CA PHE A 242 -14.42 -14.22 -3.55
C PHE A 242 -12.93 -14.08 -3.83
N GLN A 243 -12.55 -13.26 -4.82
CA GLN A 243 -11.15 -13.06 -5.18
C GLN A 243 -10.36 -12.39 -4.04
N LEU A 244 -10.97 -11.40 -3.37
CA LEU A 244 -10.37 -10.74 -2.21
C LEU A 244 -10.15 -11.72 -1.06
N SER A 245 -11.09 -12.61 -0.78
CA SER A 245 -10.92 -13.66 0.25
C SER A 245 -9.72 -14.55 -0.04
N LEU A 246 -9.47 -14.90 -1.31
CA LEU A 246 -8.30 -15.69 -1.69
C LEU A 246 -6.97 -14.93 -1.49
N LEU A 247 -6.99 -13.60 -1.65
CA LEU A 247 -5.83 -12.72 -1.48
C LEU A 247 -5.56 -12.38 -0.01
N THR A 248 -6.57 -12.38 0.84
CA THR A 248 -6.47 -11.92 2.23
C THR A 248 -6.40 -13.04 3.24
N ARG A 249 -7.08 -14.18 2.99
CA ARG A 249 -7.02 -15.35 3.88
C ARG A 249 -5.64 -15.99 3.82
N ARG A 250 -5.10 -16.28 5.00
CA ARG A 250 -3.75 -16.85 5.17
C ARG A 250 -3.82 -18.37 5.22
N VAL A 251 -2.77 -19.04 4.73
CA VAL A 251 -2.58 -20.50 4.81
C VAL A 251 -2.82 -21.00 6.23
N ARG A 252 -2.38 -20.24 7.25
CA ARG A 252 -2.58 -20.62 8.66
C ARG A 252 -4.06 -20.86 9.04
N SER A 253 -4.99 -20.09 8.48
CA SER A 253 -6.42 -20.21 8.81
C SER A 253 -7.06 -21.51 8.30
N VAL A 254 -6.45 -22.14 7.29
CA VAL A 254 -6.96 -23.36 6.64
C VAL A 254 -6.14 -24.61 6.99
N MET A 255 -5.14 -24.47 7.85
CA MET A 255 -4.36 -25.60 8.34
C MET A 255 -5.18 -26.49 9.26
N PRO A 256 -5.08 -27.82 9.14
CA PRO A 256 -5.70 -28.73 10.09
C PRO A 256 -5.13 -28.52 11.50
N ALA A 257 -6.01 -28.61 12.51
CA ALA A 257 -5.63 -28.41 13.92
C ALA A 257 -4.58 -29.42 14.46
N THR A 258 -4.27 -30.45 13.71
CA THR A 258 -3.37 -31.52 14.11
C THR A 258 -1.93 -31.16 13.76
N ARG A 259 -1.07 -30.97 14.76
CA ARG A 259 0.39 -30.89 14.58
C ARG A 259 0.91 -32.21 14.03
N ALA A 260 1.30 -32.21 12.77
CA ALA A 260 2.02 -33.34 12.20
C ALA A 260 3.50 -33.31 12.64
N VAL A 261 4.09 -34.50 12.86
CA VAL A 261 5.53 -34.65 13.11
C VAL A 261 6.26 -34.37 11.78
N PRO A 262 7.35 -33.55 11.76
CA PRO A 262 8.05 -33.25 10.52
C PRO A 262 8.53 -34.55 9.85
N ALA A 263 8.08 -34.76 8.62
CA ALA A 263 8.71 -35.74 7.73
C ALA A 263 10.12 -35.21 7.40
N ARG A 264 11.08 -36.16 7.22
CA ARG A 264 12.51 -35.89 6.90
C ARG A 264 12.71 -34.72 5.97
N ALA A 265 13.89 -34.07 6.06
CA ALA A 265 14.35 -32.98 5.22
C ALA A 265 13.84 -33.11 3.77
N ASP A 266 12.94 -32.23 3.39
CA ASP A 266 12.14 -32.30 2.19
C ASP A 266 12.64 -31.28 1.18
N SER A 267 12.88 -31.70 -0.06
CA SER A 267 13.26 -30.82 -1.16
C SER A 267 12.06 -30.12 -1.82
N ARG A 268 10.83 -30.35 -1.30
CA ARG A 268 9.61 -29.70 -1.82
C ARG A 268 9.61 -28.20 -1.48
N PRO A 269 9.04 -27.35 -2.33
CA PRO A 269 8.77 -25.96 -1.99
C PRO A 269 7.97 -25.87 -0.69
N THR A 270 8.35 -24.94 0.18
CA THR A 270 7.71 -24.72 1.47
C THR A 270 6.78 -23.51 1.40
N LEU A 271 5.61 -23.60 2.03
CA LEU A 271 4.69 -22.49 2.26
C LEU A 271 4.96 -21.86 3.62
N ARG A 272 4.76 -20.56 3.71
CA ARG A 272 4.70 -19.85 4.99
C ARG A 272 3.27 -19.83 5.50
N ALA A 273 3.09 -19.89 6.80
CA ALA A 273 1.79 -19.74 7.43
C ALA A 273 1.11 -18.39 7.11
N THR A 274 1.92 -17.39 6.76
CA THR A 274 1.51 -16.05 6.35
C THR A 274 1.20 -15.93 4.87
N ASP A 275 1.52 -16.93 4.04
CA ASP A 275 1.17 -16.92 2.62
C ASP A 275 -0.35 -16.93 2.45
N THR A 276 -0.83 -16.33 1.37
CA THR A 276 -2.25 -16.27 1.03
C THR A 276 -2.72 -17.58 0.37
N LEU A 277 -4.05 -17.78 0.26
CA LEU A 277 -4.58 -18.94 -0.43
C LEU A 277 -4.22 -18.94 -1.92
N ILE A 278 -4.08 -17.76 -2.54
CA ILE A 278 -3.68 -17.64 -3.93
C ILE A 278 -2.21 -18.02 -4.14
N GLU A 279 -1.32 -17.60 -3.24
CA GLU A 279 0.09 -18.02 -3.25
C GLU A 279 0.24 -19.53 -3.04
N ALA A 280 -0.57 -20.11 -2.15
CA ALA A 280 -0.61 -21.56 -1.98
C ALA A 280 -1.09 -22.28 -3.23
N LEU A 281 -2.11 -21.76 -3.93
CA LEU A 281 -2.56 -22.29 -5.23
C LEU A 281 -1.45 -22.30 -6.27
N ASP A 282 -0.73 -21.18 -6.38
CA ASP A 282 0.38 -21.05 -7.32
C ASP A 282 1.54 -21.99 -6.99
N ALA A 283 1.85 -22.20 -5.72
CA ALA A 283 2.84 -23.16 -5.29
C ALA A 283 2.44 -24.59 -5.68
N PHE A 284 1.17 -24.97 -5.47
CA PHE A 284 0.64 -26.27 -5.93
C PHE A 284 0.59 -26.41 -7.46
N LYS A 285 0.37 -25.32 -8.19
CA LYS A 285 0.38 -25.32 -9.66
C LYS A 285 1.78 -25.58 -10.22
N LYS A 286 2.79 -25.01 -9.59
CA LYS A 286 4.21 -25.17 -9.98
C LYS A 286 4.79 -26.54 -9.60
N THR A 287 4.10 -27.30 -8.74
CA THR A 287 4.58 -28.59 -8.24
C THR A 287 3.56 -29.70 -8.54
N ALA A 288 4.02 -30.92 -8.75
CA ALA A 288 3.14 -32.10 -8.84
C ALA A 288 2.76 -32.65 -7.44
N ALA A 289 3.14 -31.97 -6.36
CA ALA A 289 2.94 -32.42 -5.00
C ALA A 289 1.45 -32.47 -4.61
N SER A 290 1.04 -33.47 -3.85
CA SER A 290 -0.30 -33.56 -3.26
C SER A 290 -0.42 -32.79 -1.93
N ALA A 291 0.72 -32.49 -1.29
CA ALA A 291 0.83 -31.74 -0.06
C ALA A 291 2.14 -30.93 -0.03
N LEU A 292 2.11 -29.75 0.57
CA LEU A 292 3.26 -28.86 0.76
C LEU A 292 3.47 -28.57 2.25
N PRO A 293 4.73 -28.60 2.73
CA PRO A 293 5.04 -28.29 4.12
C PRO A 293 4.83 -26.80 4.39
N VAL A 294 4.21 -26.49 5.54
CA VAL A 294 3.93 -25.13 6.00
C VAL A 294 4.79 -24.84 7.23
N HIS A 295 5.46 -23.69 7.22
CA HIS A 295 6.30 -23.22 8.31
C HIS A 295 5.85 -21.84 8.80
N ASP A 296 6.09 -21.56 10.07
CA ASP A 296 6.05 -20.23 10.65
C ASP A 296 7.40 -19.88 11.30
N ARG A 297 7.44 -18.74 12.02
CA ARG A 297 8.67 -18.31 12.75
C ARG A 297 9.13 -19.30 13.82
N THR A 298 8.27 -20.18 14.27
CA THR A 298 8.56 -21.20 15.31
C THR A 298 8.92 -22.56 14.72
N GLY A 299 8.83 -22.73 13.40
CA GLY A 299 9.20 -23.94 12.68
C GLY A 299 8.06 -24.56 11.87
N TYR A 300 8.12 -25.87 11.68
CA TYR A 300 7.14 -26.63 10.91
C TYR A 300 5.79 -26.75 11.61
N LEU A 301 4.71 -26.39 10.90
CA LEU A 301 3.33 -26.44 11.40
C LEU A 301 2.58 -27.72 10.96
N GLY A 302 2.92 -28.25 9.78
CA GLY A 302 2.22 -29.37 9.16
C GLY A 302 2.24 -29.27 7.65
N ASP A 303 1.62 -30.25 6.97
CA ASP A 303 1.45 -30.25 5.53
C ASP A 303 0.06 -29.72 5.15
N LEU A 304 0.00 -28.71 4.27
CA LEU A 304 -1.21 -28.32 3.59
C LEU A 304 -1.42 -29.24 2.38
N THR A 305 -2.55 -29.97 2.34
CA THR A 305 -2.90 -30.80 1.19
C THR A 305 -3.71 -30.02 0.16
N LYS A 306 -3.62 -30.42 -1.12
CA LYS A 306 -4.50 -29.87 -2.18
C LYS A 306 -5.97 -29.97 -1.80
N ARG A 307 -6.37 -31.06 -1.11
CA ARG A 307 -7.75 -31.25 -0.66
C ARG A 307 -8.16 -30.21 0.36
N HIS A 308 -7.32 -29.92 1.37
CA HIS A 308 -7.62 -28.89 2.37
C HIS A 308 -7.75 -27.51 1.72
N LEU A 309 -6.83 -27.17 0.81
CA LEU A 309 -6.87 -25.90 0.09
C LEU A 309 -8.14 -25.76 -0.76
N LEU A 310 -8.52 -26.82 -1.52
CA LEU A 310 -9.73 -26.82 -2.35
C LEU A 310 -11.00 -26.75 -1.50
N THR A 311 -11.04 -27.44 -0.35
CA THR A 311 -12.16 -27.34 0.59
C THR A 311 -12.32 -25.90 1.08
N ALA A 312 -11.24 -25.27 1.53
CA ALA A 312 -11.27 -23.87 1.96
C ALA A 312 -11.73 -22.91 0.85
N ILE A 313 -11.28 -23.12 -0.39
CA ILE A 313 -11.72 -22.32 -1.55
C ILE A 313 -13.22 -22.52 -1.82
N THR A 314 -13.72 -23.75 -1.67
CA THR A 314 -15.15 -24.05 -1.87
C THR A 314 -16.02 -23.42 -0.77
N GLU A 315 -15.52 -23.38 0.47
CA GLU A 315 -16.17 -22.67 1.58
C GLU A 315 -16.28 -21.18 1.29
N VAL A 316 -15.18 -20.56 0.84
CA VAL A 316 -15.18 -19.14 0.41
C VAL A 316 -16.19 -18.88 -0.72
N LEU A 317 -16.31 -19.81 -1.69
CA LEU A 317 -17.33 -19.73 -2.75
C LEU A 317 -18.75 -19.79 -2.21
N GLY A 318 -19.00 -20.65 -1.23
CA GLY A 318 -20.29 -20.78 -0.56
C GLY A 318 -20.67 -19.51 0.23
N GLU A 319 -19.72 -18.93 0.92
CA GLU A 319 -19.88 -17.65 1.65
C GLU A 319 -20.15 -16.48 0.70
N ALA A 320 -19.49 -16.42 -0.46
CA ALA A 320 -19.66 -15.38 -1.48
C ALA A 320 -20.96 -15.53 -2.29
N GLY A 321 -21.52 -16.75 -2.39
CA GLY A 321 -22.75 -17.04 -3.12
C GLY A 321 -24.03 -17.01 -2.28
N GLY A 322 -23.92 -16.81 -0.98
CA GLY A 322 -25.02 -16.91 -0.01
C GLY A 322 -25.74 -15.62 0.32
N ALA A 323 -25.66 -14.56 -0.50
CA ALA A 323 -26.55 -13.40 -0.38
C ALA A 323 -27.80 -13.65 -1.24
N PRO A 324 -29.00 -13.67 -0.67
CA PRO A 324 -30.26 -13.80 -1.42
C PRO A 324 -30.52 -12.57 -2.29
#